data_9c430fbc53467aaac0d8849cf0d2df5e
#
_entry.id   9c430fbc53467aaac0d8849cf0d2df5e
#
_cell.length_a   1.000
_cell.length_b   1.000
_cell.length_c   1.000
_cell.angle_alpha   90.00
_cell.angle_beta   90.00
_cell.angle_gamma   90.00
#
_symmetry.space_group_name_H-M   'P 1'
#
loop_
_entity.id
_entity.type
_entity.pdbx_description
1 polymer ?
#
loop_
_entity_poly.entity_id
_entity_poly.type
_entity_poly.pdbx_seq_one_letter_code
_entity_poly.pdbx_strand_id
1 'polypeptide(L)'
;LLLIAMVNAQKEGLIEAVDSKLVEKIFKRYLVDEYQEDERKVKLKPIKKDMEAFDALLYKSREQYIKESNVTRNYDFFYDRVIRSGLTIDELFETIKKLEVINIRLDADDDPQLIFESLNSTGLDLSEADKIRNYLFMSLSPTEQDDLYNRFWNPIEVFTKYDPSSFVRDYLTMKQGKIGRIDKIYFIFKEYAEGNNMARAD
;
A
#
# COMPACT_ATOMS: atom_id res chain seq x y z
N LEU A 1 -2.02 -0.61 10.73
CA LEU A 1 -3.35 -0.94 11.25
C LEU A 1 -3.27 -1.62 12.62
N LEU A 2 -2.39 -2.62 12.84
CA LEU A 2 -2.24 -3.29 14.14
C LEU A 2 -1.95 -2.31 15.29
N LEU A 3 -1.01 -1.38 15.12
CA LEU A 3 -0.70 -0.37 16.15
C LEU A 3 -1.90 0.54 16.44
N ILE A 4 -2.71 0.90 15.42
CA ILE A 4 -3.93 1.69 15.62
C ILE A 4 -4.95 0.88 16.43
N ALA A 5 -5.10 -0.41 16.09
CA ALA A 5 -6.01 -1.31 16.82
C ALA A 5 -5.62 -1.45 18.30
N MET A 6 -4.32 -1.58 18.60
CA MET A 6 -3.81 -1.63 19.97
C MET A 6 -4.12 -0.34 20.74
N VAL A 7 -3.85 0.82 20.13
CA VAL A 7 -4.12 2.13 20.73
C VAL A 7 -5.61 2.33 21.03
N ASN A 8 -6.47 1.99 20.07
CA ASN A 8 -7.91 2.17 20.23
C ASN A 8 -8.51 1.18 21.22
N ALA A 9 -8.11 -0.10 21.18
CA ALA A 9 -8.59 -1.11 22.13
C ALA A 9 -8.24 -0.75 23.58
N GLN A 10 -7.06 -0.18 23.81
CA GLN A 10 -6.68 0.28 25.15
C GLN A 10 -7.46 1.53 25.57
N LYS A 11 -7.66 2.51 24.67
CA LYS A 11 -8.49 3.69 24.95
C LYS A 11 -9.92 3.32 25.31
N GLU A 12 -10.44 2.25 24.72
CA GLU A 12 -11.78 1.71 25.00
C GLU A 12 -11.81 0.81 26.27
N GLY A 13 -10.66 0.59 26.91
CA GLY A 13 -10.54 -0.23 28.13
C GLY A 13 -10.71 -1.73 27.92
N LEU A 14 -10.54 -2.21 26.69
CA LEU A 14 -10.71 -3.62 26.32
C LEU A 14 -9.42 -4.44 26.41
N ILE A 15 -8.28 -3.78 26.58
CA ILE A 15 -6.98 -4.41 26.76
C ILE A 15 -6.14 -3.57 27.74
N GLU A 16 -5.38 -4.24 28.58
CA GLU A 16 -4.55 -3.58 29.59
C GLU A 16 -3.19 -3.16 29.03
N ALA A 17 -2.66 -2.05 29.56
CA ALA A 17 -1.30 -1.61 29.37
C ALA A 17 -0.61 -1.52 30.76
N VAL A 18 0.51 -2.21 30.91
CA VAL A 18 1.33 -2.15 32.14
C VAL A 18 2.05 -0.81 32.23
N ASP A 19 2.70 -0.37 31.16
CA ASP A 19 3.22 1.02 31.04
C ASP A 19 2.09 1.94 30.57
N SER A 20 1.54 2.73 31.49
CA SER A 20 0.46 3.70 31.18
C SER A 20 0.83 4.72 30.09
N LYS A 21 2.13 4.95 29.83
CA LYS A 21 2.62 5.86 28.80
C LYS A 21 2.90 5.19 27.46
N LEU A 22 2.86 3.85 27.41
CA LEU A 22 3.22 3.10 26.19
C LEU A 22 2.30 3.44 25.02
N VAL A 23 1.01 3.51 25.25
CA VAL A 23 0.01 3.81 24.22
C VAL A 23 0.22 5.17 23.60
N GLU A 24 0.50 6.19 24.45
CA GLU A 24 0.85 7.52 23.99
C GLU A 24 2.15 7.53 23.18
N LYS A 25 3.17 6.79 23.64
CA LYS A 25 4.44 6.62 22.91
C LYS A 25 4.20 5.94 21.54
N ILE A 26 3.36 4.89 21.47
CA ILE A 26 3.03 4.25 20.20
C ILE A 26 2.39 5.25 19.24
N PHE A 27 1.39 5.99 19.71
CA PHE A 27 0.68 6.97 18.90
C PHE A 27 1.62 8.04 18.35
N LYS A 28 2.33 8.74 19.24
CA LYS A 28 3.21 9.87 18.90
C LYS A 28 4.47 9.47 18.13
N ARG A 29 5.04 8.31 18.42
CA ARG A 29 6.31 7.91 17.81
C ARG A 29 6.14 7.15 16.50
N TYR A 30 5.06 6.36 16.33
CA TYR A 30 4.92 5.44 15.20
C TYR A 30 3.77 5.79 14.28
N LEU A 31 2.73 6.47 14.74
CA LEU A 31 1.54 6.77 13.95
C LEU A 31 1.49 8.23 13.52
N VAL A 32 1.75 9.14 14.43
CA VAL A 32 1.58 10.58 14.20
C VAL A 32 2.86 11.32 14.61
N ASP A 33 3.24 12.32 13.83
CA ASP A 33 4.30 13.25 14.16
C ASP A 33 3.68 14.58 14.65
N GLU A 34 3.75 14.83 15.95
CA GLU A 34 3.14 16.02 16.56
C GLU A 34 3.82 17.34 16.16
N TYR A 35 5.04 17.26 15.62
CA TYR A 35 5.80 18.45 15.19
C TYR A 35 5.44 18.87 13.75
N GLN A 36 4.58 18.14 13.07
CA GLN A 36 4.09 18.45 11.73
C GLN A 36 2.62 18.86 11.79
N GLU A 37 2.26 19.94 11.09
CA GLU A 37 0.88 20.46 11.07
C GLU A 37 0.12 20.08 9.80
N ASP A 38 0.83 19.65 8.76
CA ASP A 38 0.29 19.33 7.44
C ASP A 38 0.08 17.81 7.23
N GLU A 39 -0.07 17.41 5.98
CA GLU A 39 -0.21 16.01 5.56
C GLU A 39 0.91 15.09 6.06
N ARG A 40 2.08 15.62 6.47
CA ARG A 40 3.20 14.87 7.00
C ARG A 40 2.99 14.44 8.46
N LYS A 41 1.94 14.94 9.10
CA LYS A 41 1.58 14.60 10.48
C LYS A 41 1.34 13.10 10.65
N VAL A 42 0.70 12.46 9.70
CA VAL A 42 0.49 11.00 9.70
C VAL A 42 1.69 10.34 9.03
N LYS A 43 2.38 9.46 9.75
CA LYS A 43 3.64 8.85 9.28
C LYS A 43 3.48 7.87 8.13
N LEU A 44 2.35 7.17 8.05
CA LEU A 44 2.01 6.31 6.94
C LEU A 44 0.96 7.01 6.07
N LYS A 45 1.30 7.24 4.80
CA LYS A 45 0.35 7.78 3.82
C LYS A 45 -0.21 6.65 2.97
N PRO A 46 -1.48 6.28 3.14
CA PRO A 46 -2.14 5.37 2.23
C PRO A 46 -2.39 6.07 0.89
N ILE A 47 -2.77 5.30 -0.13
CA ILE A 47 -3.22 5.87 -1.40
C ILE A 47 -4.42 6.78 -1.17
N LYS A 48 -4.60 7.77 -2.06
CA LYS A 48 -5.60 8.83 -1.94
C LYS A 48 -7.02 8.33 -1.64
N LYS A 49 -7.40 7.21 -2.25
CA LYS A 49 -8.70 6.52 -2.06
C LYS A 49 -8.92 6.04 -0.62
N ASP A 50 -7.88 5.64 0.07
CA ASP A 50 -7.93 5.03 1.40
C ASP A 50 -7.63 6.03 2.52
N MET A 51 -7.22 7.25 2.17
CA MET A 51 -6.79 8.29 3.11
C MET A 51 -7.88 8.62 4.13
N GLU A 52 -9.10 8.89 3.66
CA GLU A 52 -10.22 9.25 4.54
C GLU A 52 -10.56 8.15 5.53
N ALA A 53 -10.55 6.90 5.07
CA ALA A 53 -10.80 5.75 5.95
C ALA A 53 -9.67 5.57 6.98
N PHE A 54 -8.41 5.79 6.56
CA PHE A 54 -7.27 5.68 7.45
C PHE A 54 -7.26 6.78 8.52
N ASP A 55 -7.55 8.02 8.14
CA ASP A 55 -7.67 9.15 9.05
C ASP A 55 -8.81 8.98 10.05
N ALA A 56 -9.93 8.41 9.60
CA ALA A 56 -11.04 8.09 10.48
C ALA A 56 -10.63 7.14 11.62
N LEU A 57 -9.79 6.13 11.34
CA LEU A 57 -9.29 5.20 12.37
C LEU A 57 -8.41 5.89 13.42
N LEU A 58 -7.72 6.97 13.05
CA LEU A 58 -6.82 7.71 13.95
C LEU A 58 -7.55 8.76 14.79
N TYR A 59 -8.59 9.41 14.22
CA TYR A 59 -9.11 10.66 14.78
C TYR A 59 -10.61 10.66 15.04
N LYS A 60 -11.36 9.67 14.54
CA LYS A 60 -12.82 9.62 14.70
C LYS A 60 -13.24 8.48 15.63
N SER A 61 -14.49 8.51 16.09
CA SER A 61 -15.10 7.42 16.84
C SER A 61 -15.52 6.28 15.89
N ARG A 62 -15.70 5.08 16.46
CA ARG A 62 -15.97 3.86 15.69
C ARG A 62 -17.25 3.93 14.84
N GLU A 63 -18.25 4.70 15.27
CA GLU A 63 -19.48 4.93 14.53
C GLU A 63 -19.26 5.71 13.22
N GLN A 64 -18.16 6.46 13.14
CA GLN A 64 -17.80 7.30 12.01
C GLN A 64 -16.82 6.61 11.04
N TYR A 65 -16.45 5.35 11.27
CA TYR A 65 -15.58 4.61 10.39
C TYR A 65 -16.27 4.27 9.07
N ILE A 66 -15.53 4.31 7.97
CA ILE A 66 -16.01 3.98 6.62
C ILE A 66 -15.99 2.46 6.46
N LYS A 67 -17.11 1.82 6.77
CA LYS A 67 -17.25 0.35 6.85
C LYS A 67 -16.99 -0.38 5.52
N GLU A 68 -17.25 0.27 4.41
CA GLU A 68 -17.07 -0.28 3.07
C GLU A 68 -15.59 -0.32 2.63
N SER A 69 -14.72 0.43 3.34
CA SER A 69 -13.30 0.48 3.04
C SER A 69 -12.58 -0.80 3.46
N ASN A 70 -11.69 -1.29 2.60
CA ASN A 70 -10.79 -2.39 2.94
C ASN A 70 -9.83 -2.04 4.08
N VAL A 71 -9.50 -0.75 4.25
CA VAL A 71 -8.71 -0.27 5.38
C VAL A 71 -9.43 -0.55 6.69
N THR A 72 -10.72 -0.21 6.77
CA THR A 72 -11.55 -0.46 7.96
C THR A 72 -11.74 -1.94 8.21
N ARG A 73 -12.02 -2.75 7.18
CA ARG A 73 -12.16 -4.21 7.32
C ARG A 73 -10.90 -4.87 7.85
N ASN A 74 -9.73 -4.48 7.32
CA ASN A 74 -8.45 -4.97 7.81
C ASN A 74 -8.15 -4.48 9.23
N TYR A 75 -8.53 -3.25 9.56
CA TYR A 75 -8.43 -2.75 10.92
C TYR A 75 -9.30 -3.57 11.88
N ASP A 76 -10.57 -3.83 11.56
CA ASP A 76 -11.46 -4.64 12.37
C ASP A 76 -10.90 -6.05 12.59
N PHE A 77 -10.28 -6.66 11.57
CA PHE A 77 -9.57 -7.93 11.73
C PHE A 77 -8.47 -7.85 12.78
N PHE A 78 -7.61 -6.83 12.74
CA PHE A 78 -6.54 -6.67 13.74
C PHE A 78 -7.11 -6.33 15.11
N TYR A 79 -8.14 -5.49 15.16
CA TYR A 79 -8.80 -5.10 16.41
C TYR A 79 -9.37 -6.31 17.13
N ASP A 80 -10.12 -7.17 16.45
CA ASP A 80 -10.65 -8.41 17.00
C ASP A 80 -9.55 -9.35 17.50
N ARG A 81 -8.43 -9.43 16.78
CA ARG A 81 -7.27 -10.22 17.19
C ARG A 81 -6.61 -9.67 18.44
N VAL A 82 -6.46 -8.36 18.53
CA VAL A 82 -5.89 -7.68 19.70
C VAL A 82 -6.73 -7.94 20.94
N ILE A 83 -8.03 -7.70 20.91
CA ILE A 83 -8.89 -7.88 22.10
C ILE A 83 -9.04 -9.34 22.52
N ARG A 84 -8.90 -10.29 21.58
CA ARG A 84 -8.98 -11.75 21.89
C ARG A 84 -7.62 -12.39 22.17
N SER A 85 -6.54 -11.63 22.12
CA SER A 85 -5.18 -12.19 22.26
C SER A 85 -4.89 -12.74 23.67
N GLY A 86 -5.56 -12.19 24.70
CA GLY A 86 -5.22 -12.44 26.10
C GLY A 86 -3.89 -11.83 26.54
N LEU A 87 -3.26 -10.99 25.70
CA LEU A 87 -1.99 -10.33 25.97
C LEU A 87 -2.22 -8.87 26.34
N THR A 88 -1.28 -8.28 27.08
CA THR A 88 -1.21 -6.83 27.32
C THR A 88 -0.68 -6.09 26.10
N ILE A 89 -0.90 -4.76 26.04
CA ILE A 89 -0.29 -3.91 24.99
C ILE A 89 1.23 -4.03 24.99
N ASP A 90 1.84 -4.13 26.18
CA ASP A 90 3.29 -4.24 26.34
C ASP A 90 3.82 -5.52 25.70
N GLU A 91 3.18 -6.66 25.94
CA GLU A 91 3.57 -7.94 25.36
C GLU A 91 3.40 -7.97 23.84
N LEU A 92 2.29 -7.41 23.34
CA LEU A 92 2.07 -7.25 21.89
C LEU A 92 3.14 -6.36 21.26
N PHE A 93 3.44 -5.23 21.89
CA PHE A 93 4.43 -4.30 21.36
C PHE A 93 5.85 -4.87 21.38
N GLU A 94 6.23 -5.57 22.45
CA GLU A 94 7.52 -6.28 22.51
C GLU A 94 7.61 -7.38 21.44
N THR A 95 6.51 -8.02 21.12
CA THR A 95 6.45 -9.01 20.03
C THR A 95 6.65 -8.35 18.66
N ILE A 96 6.01 -7.19 18.43
CA ILE A 96 6.20 -6.42 17.19
C ILE A 96 7.66 -5.97 17.03
N LYS A 97 8.33 -5.59 18.10
CA LYS A 97 9.74 -5.17 18.06
C LYS A 97 10.72 -6.31 17.66
N LYS A 98 10.28 -7.56 17.74
CA LYS A 98 11.06 -8.72 17.28
C LYS A 98 10.96 -8.99 15.78
N LEU A 99 10.08 -8.26 15.08
CA LEU A 99 9.99 -8.35 13.62
C LEU A 99 11.28 -7.82 12.98
N GLU A 100 11.89 -8.64 12.17
CA GLU A 100 13.08 -8.29 11.42
C GLU A 100 12.69 -7.75 10.06
N VAL A 101 13.36 -6.67 9.62
CA VAL A 101 13.17 -6.07 8.30
C VAL A 101 14.51 -5.91 7.60
N ILE A 102 14.53 -6.16 6.30
CA ILE A 102 15.70 -5.92 5.47
C ILE A 102 15.52 -4.56 4.80
N ASN A 103 16.44 -3.64 5.06
CA ASN A 103 16.48 -2.33 4.41
C ASN A 103 17.56 -2.35 3.34
N ILE A 104 17.14 -2.34 2.07
CA ILE A 104 18.05 -2.31 0.91
C ILE A 104 18.08 -0.88 0.40
N ARG A 105 19.28 -0.29 0.36
CA ARG A 105 19.52 0.99 -0.31
C ARG A 105 20.03 0.70 -1.70
N LEU A 106 19.44 1.39 -2.67
CA LEU A 106 19.88 1.30 -4.06
C LEU A 106 20.95 2.35 -4.33
N ASP A 107 21.95 1.95 -5.09
CA ASP A 107 22.98 2.84 -5.63
C ASP A 107 22.57 3.34 -7.03
N ALA A 108 23.34 4.31 -7.57
CA ALA A 108 23.02 4.92 -8.86
C ALA A 108 23.07 3.94 -10.05
N ASP A 109 23.83 2.85 -9.92
CA ASP A 109 23.99 1.82 -10.93
C ASP A 109 23.00 0.66 -10.82
N ASP A 110 22.17 0.66 -9.76
CA ASP A 110 21.16 -0.37 -9.56
C ASP A 110 19.94 -0.13 -10.46
N ASP A 111 19.35 -1.21 -10.96
CA ASP A 111 18.03 -1.15 -11.60
C ASP A 111 16.93 -1.38 -10.55
N PRO A 112 16.23 -0.31 -10.10
CA PRO A 112 15.20 -0.44 -9.07
C PRO A 112 14.06 -1.38 -9.48
N GLN A 113 13.73 -1.44 -10.78
CA GLN A 113 12.68 -2.29 -11.31
C GLN A 113 13.06 -3.77 -11.19
N LEU A 114 14.27 -4.12 -11.58
CA LEU A 114 14.76 -5.50 -11.52
C LEU A 114 14.83 -5.99 -10.06
N ILE A 115 15.32 -5.15 -9.15
CA ILE A 115 15.40 -5.47 -7.72
C ILE A 115 14.00 -5.64 -7.14
N PHE A 116 13.07 -4.72 -7.45
CA PHE A 116 11.69 -4.79 -6.99
C PHE A 116 10.99 -6.08 -7.48
N GLU A 117 11.14 -6.44 -8.76
CA GLU A 117 10.60 -7.67 -9.32
C GLU A 117 11.18 -8.92 -8.66
N SER A 118 12.50 -8.93 -8.43
CA SER A 118 13.19 -10.06 -7.80
C SER A 118 12.71 -10.29 -6.35
N LEU A 119 12.57 -9.22 -5.57
CA LEU A 119 12.12 -9.29 -4.18
C LEU A 119 10.65 -9.70 -4.06
N ASN A 120 9.80 -9.20 -4.95
CA ASN A 120 8.37 -9.54 -4.93
C ASN A 120 8.06 -10.96 -5.48
N SER A 121 8.99 -11.59 -6.18
CA SER A 121 8.83 -12.97 -6.66
C SER A 121 8.77 -14.02 -5.53
N THR A 122 9.12 -13.65 -4.30
CA THR A 122 9.12 -14.54 -3.12
C THR A 122 7.90 -14.37 -2.21
N GLY A 123 6.97 -13.46 -2.54
CA GLY A 123 5.79 -13.12 -1.74
C GLY A 123 4.46 -13.30 -2.48
N LEU A 124 3.48 -12.46 -2.15
CA LEU A 124 2.25 -12.32 -2.96
C LEU A 124 2.63 -11.72 -4.31
N ASP A 125 2.43 -12.49 -5.37
CA ASP A 125 2.71 -12.03 -6.73
C ASP A 125 1.91 -10.75 -7.04
N LEU A 126 2.61 -9.74 -7.54
CA LEU A 126 1.96 -8.57 -8.11
C LEU A 126 1.12 -9.01 -9.32
N SER A 127 -0.05 -8.40 -9.49
CA SER A 127 -0.79 -8.57 -10.72
C SER A 127 0.05 -8.08 -11.92
N GLU A 128 -0.20 -8.63 -13.09
CA GLU A 128 0.49 -8.18 -14.30
C GLU A 128 0.27 -6.68 -14.55
N ALA A 129 -0.90 -6.16 -14.22
CA ALA A 129 -1.19 -4.73 -14.26
C ALA A 129 -0.36 -3.91 -13.27
N ASP A 130 -0.14 -4.41 -12.04
CA ASP A 130 0.71 -3.72 -11.07
C ASP A 130 2.16 -3.64 -11.54
N LYS A 131 2.67 -4.72 -12.16
CA LYS A 131 4.01 -4.74 -12.76
C LYS A 131 4.12 -3.70 -13.88
N ILE A 132 3.10 -3.60 -14.74
CA ILE A 132 3.04 -2.60 -15.82
C ILE A 132 2.98 -1.19 -15.25
N ARG A 133 2.13 -0.93 -14.26
CA ARG A 133 2.06 0.38 -13.60
C ARG A 133 3.42 0.79 -13.03
N ASN A 134 4.07 -0.13 -12.32
CA ASN A 134 5.38 0.15 -11.74
C ASN A 134 6.43 0.42 -12.82
N TYR A 135 6.43 -0.37 -13.90
CA TYR A 135 7.31 -0.14 -15.05
C TYR A 135 7.14 1.27 -15.66
N LEU A 136 5.89 1.74 -15.76
CA LEU A 136 5.59 3.06 -16.32
C LEU A 136 5.92 4.22 -15.38
N PHE A 137 5.81 4.01 -14.06
CA PHE A 137 5.83 5.12 -13.09
C PHE A 137 7.14 5.23 -12.32
N MET A 138 7.96 4.18 -12.27
CA MET A 138 9.10 4.10 -11.35
C MET A 138 10.18 5.16 -11.58
N SER A 139 10.36 5.62 -12.82
CA SER A 139 11.35 6.66 -13.17
C SER A 139 10.82 8.09 -13.07
N LEU A 140 9.53 8.27 -12.74
CA LEU A 140 8.88 9.57 -12.73
C LEU A 140 8.97 10.22 -11.36
N SER A 141 8.98 11.55 -11.33
CA SER A 141 8.82 12.31 -10.10
C SER A 141 7.44 12.07 -9.46
N PRO A 142 7.28 12.30 -8.14
CA PRO A 142 5.99 12.11 -7.47
C PRO A 142 4.83 12.89 -8.13
N THR A 143 5.10 14.11 -8.62
CA THR A 143 4.09 14.94 -9.29
C THR A 143 3.66 14.35 -10.63
N GLU A 144 4.61 13.84 -11.41
CA GLU A 144 4.33 13.17 -12.69
C GLU A 144 3.58 11.85 -12.48
N GLN A 145 3.96 11.08 -11.45
CA GLN A 145 3.24 9.87 -11.08
C GLN A 145 1.78 10.17 -10.73
N ASP A 146 1.53 11.21 -9.93
CA ASP A 146 0.18 11.65 -9.56
C ASP A 146 -0.64 12.10 -10.78
N ASP A 147 -0.06 12.86 -11.71
CA ASP A 147 -0.74 13.30 -12.93
C ASP A 147 -1.12 12.11 -13.81
N LEU A 148 -0.17 11.22 -14.11
CA LEU A 148 -0.41 10.03 -14.93
C LEU A 148 -1.41 9.07 -14.28
N TYR A 149 -1.30 8.88 -12.97
CA TYR A 149 -2.24 8.04 -12.24
C TYR A 149 -3.67 8.58 -12.34
N ASN A 150 -3.88 9.86 -12.04
CA ASN A 150 -5.21 10.45 -12.03
C ASN A 150 -5.81 10.56 -13.42
N ARG A 151 -5.03 10.87 -14.45
CA ARG A 151 -5.52 11.09 -15.82
C ARG A 151 -5.75 9.82 -16.61
N PHE A 152 -4.95 8.79 -16.35
CA PHE A 152 -4.94 7.59 -17.18
C PHE A 152 -5.15 6.30 -16.39
N TRP A 153 -4.34 6.04 -15.37
CA TRP A 153 -4.37 4.73 -14.70
C TRP A 153 -5.62 4.53 -13.84
N ASN A 154 -5.97 5.49 -13.01
CA ASN A 154 -7.18 5.40 -12.19
C ASN A 154 -8.47 5.26 -13.03
N PRO A 155 -8.69 5.99 -14.13
CA PRO A 155 -9.79 5.70 -15.05
C PRO A 155 -9.79 4.26 -15.56
N ILE A 156 -8.63 3.70 -15.93
CA ILE A 156 -8.53 2.30 -16.36
C ILE A 156 -8.99 1.38 -15.23
N GLU A 157 -8.48 1.54 -14.01
CA GLU A 157 -8.87 0.74 -12.84
C GLU A 157 -10.37 0.79 -12.58
N VAL A 158 -10.97 1.97 -12.61
CA VAL A 158 -12.40 2.17 -12.36
C VAL A 158 -13.26 1.57 -13.46
N PHE A 159 -12.97 1.85 -14.73
CA PHE A 159 -13.76 1.36 -15.86
C PHE A 159 -13.65 -0.15 -16.05
N THR A 160 -12.51 -0.74 -15.70
CA THR A 160 -12.31 -2.20 -15.76
C THR A 160 -12.79 -2.92 -14.50
N LYS A 161 -13.43 -2.22 -13.56
CA LYS A 161 -13.84 -2.77 -12.26
C LYS A 161 -12.66 -3.40 -11.50
N TYR A 162 -11.50 -2.76 -11.58
CA TYR A 162 -10.25 -3.19 -10.98
C TYR A 162 -9.65 -4.49 -11.58
N ASP A 163 -9.90 -4.73 -12.88
CA ASP A 163 -9.18 -5.73 -13.68
C ASP A 163 -8.41 -5.09 -14.86
N PRO A 164 -7.38 -4.26 -14.58
CA PRO A 164 -6.58 -3.66 -15.64
C PRO A 164 -5.74 -4.67 -16.42
N SER A 165 -5.44 -5.84 -15.86
CA SER A 165 -4.66 -6.88 -16.54
C SER A 165 -5.38 -7.38 -17.79
N SER A 166 -6.67 -7.68 -17.69
CA SER A 166 -7.49 -8.07 -18.86
C SER A 166 -7.60 -6.93 -19.88
N PHE A 167 -7.76 -5.69 -19.44
CA PHE A 167 -7.80 -4.53 -20.34
C PHE A 167 -6.50 -4.40 -21.14
N VAL A 168 -5.32 -4.48 -20.48
CA VAL A 168 -4.05 -4.38 -21.19
C VAL A 168 -3.86 -5.54 -22.18
N ARG A 169 -4.25 -6.76 -21.79
CA ARG A 169 -4.22 -7.90 -22.72
C ARG A 169 -5.04 -7.63 -23.99
N ASP A 170 -6.25 -7.13 -23.82
CA ASP A 170 -7.16 -6.90 -24.95
C ASP A 170 -6.66 -5.73 -25.81
N TYR A 171 -6.09 -4.69 -25.20
CA TYR A 171 -5.41 -3.62 -25.91
C TYR A 171 -4.23 -4.14 -26.75
N LEU A 172 -3.34 -4.94 -26.16
CA LEU A 172 -2.21 -5.52 -26.88
C LEU A 172 -2.66 -6.47 -28.00
N THR A 173 -3.72 -7.25 -27.76
CA THR A 173 -4.34 -8.09 -28.77
C THR A 173 -4.81 -7.27 -29.98
N MET A 174 -5.48 -6.13 -29.73
CA MET A 174 -5.92 -5.21 -30.77
C MET A 174 -4.72 -4.63 -31.56
N LYS A 175 -3.63 -4.29 -30.87
CA LYS A 175 -2.44 -3.69 -31.49
C LYS A 175 -1.59 -4.68 -32.27
N GLN A 176 -1.46 -5.90 -31.78
CA GLN A 176 -0.56 -6.91 -32.36
C GLN A 176 -1.29 -7.98 -33.18
N GLY A 177 -2.62 -8.04 -33.14
CA GLY A 177 -3.42 -9.07 -33.81
C GLY A 177 -3.25 -10.47 -33.22
N LYS A 178 -2.68 -10.59 -32.02
CA LYS A 178 -2.36 -11.87 -31.39
C LYS A 178 -2.74 -11.84 -29.90
N ILE A 179 -3.49 -12.86 -29.46
CA ILE A 179 -3.95 -12.96 -28.08
C ILE A 179 -2.78 -13.39 -27.18
N GLY A 180 -2.42 -12.54 -26.23
CA GLY A 180 -1.42 -12.83 -25.20
C GLY A 180 -1.98 -13.65 -24.04
N ARG A 181 -1.13 -14.45 -23.39
CA ARG A 181 -1.48 -15.10 -22.12
C ARG A 181 -1.54 -14.08 -21.01
N ILE A 182 -2.58 -14.13 -20.19
CA ILE A 182 -2.82 -13.17 -19.11
C ILE A 182 -1.67 -13.11 -18.09
N ASP A 183 -1.07 -14.26 -17.77
CA ASP A 183 0.07 -14.40 -16.84
C ASP A 183 1.42 -13.98 -17.43
N LYS A 184 1.45 -13.47 -18.67
CA LYS A 184 2.64 -12.99 -19.36
C LYS A 184 2.46 -11.59 -19.95
N ILE A 185 1.37 -10.90 -19.58
CA ILE A 185 1.00 -9.62 -20.18
C ILE A 185 2.04 -8.53 -19.90
N TYR A 186 2.67 -8.54 -18.75
CA TYR A 186 3.75 -7.61 -18.44
C TYR A 186 4.93 -7.74 -19.45
N PHE A 187 5.38 -8.95 -19.71
CA PHE A 187 6.48 -9.18 -20.67
C PHE A 187 6.09 -8.76 -22.09
N ILE A 188 4.88 -9.11 -22.52
CA ILE A 188 4.37 -8.73 -23.85
C ILE A 188 4.24 -7.21 -23.95
N PHE A 189 3.78 -6.54 -22.89
CA PHE A 189 3.69 -5.10 -22.83
C PHE A 189 5.07 -4.45 -22.92
N LYS A 190 6.05 -4.96 -22.19
CA LYS A 190 7.43 -4.45 -22.19
C LYS A 190 8.05 -4.55 -23.58
N GLU A 191 7.97 -5.72 -24.22
CA GLU A 191 8.43 -5.91 -25.62
C GLU A 191 7.73 -4.95 -26.60
N TYR A 192 6.42 -4.78 -26.44
CA TYR A 192 5.65 -3.84 -27.27
C TYR A 192 6.08 -2.40 -27.06
N ALA A 193 6.27 -1.97 -25.81
CA ALA A 193 6.68 -0.61 -25.47
C ALA A 193 8.10 -0.32 -26.01
N GLU A 194 9.04 -1.21 -25.79
CA GLU A 194 10.42 -1.09 -26.30
C GLU A 194 10.47 -1.09 -27.84
N GLY A 195 9.71 -1.97 -28.49
CA GLY A 195 9.65 -2.06 -29.96
C GLY A 195 8.98 -0.86 -30.67
N ASN A 196 8.17 -0.08 -29.93
CA ASN A 196 7.51 1.11 -30.46
C ASN A 196 8.15 2.43 -29.98
N ASN A 197 9.34 2.39 -29.41
CA ASN A 197 10.00 3.55 -28.79
C ASN A 197 9.08 4.30 -27.81
N MET A 198 8.19 3.59 -27.16
CA MET A 198 7.45 4.10 -26.01
C MET A 198 8.45 4.14 -24.86
N ALA A 199 9.34 5.14 -24.89
CA ALA A 199 10.35 5.31 -23.89
C ALA A 199 9.68 5.42 -22.52
N ARG A 200 10.31 4.81 -21.49
CA ARG A 200 10.22 5.34 -20.14
C ARG A 200 10.44 6.83 -20.30
N ALA A 201 9.57 7.66 -19.74
CA ALA A 201 9.84 9.09 -19.69
C ALA A 201 11.18 9.28 -18.98
N ASP A 202 12.21 9.66 -19.75
CA ASP A 202 13.53 10.01 -19.23
C ASP A 202 13.45 11.36 -18.50
#